data_7a1c11e9339fb5258a0c8f74fce6471a
#
_entry.id   7a1c11e9339fb5258a0c8f74fce6471a
#
_cell.length_a   1.000
_cell.length_b   1.000
_cell.length_c   1.000
_cell.angle_alpha   90.00
_cell.angle_beta   90.00
_cell.angle_gamma   90.00
#
_symmetry.space_group_name_H-M   'P 1'
#
loop_
_entity.id
_entity.type
_entity.pdbx_description
1 polymer ?
#
loop_
_entity_poly.entity_id
_entity_poly.type
_entity_poly.pdbx_seq_one_letter_code
_entity_poly.pdbx_strand_id
1 'polypeptide(L)'
;GKVVFPAMTKVAEEKQRIKQIGRRSMKTTSYIIFPVMIGLMAVSEPLVRLLLTEKWLVCVPFLQCSCIYYMCQPIQTTNWQIIKAVGRSDLCLKLEILKKIIGVSIILLTMNFGVLAIAIGNAAFAVVSMFINIVPNRRLIGYSVAEQIKDILPPLVLSILMGITVMYMRQIDAPTIIVLAL
;
A
#
# COMPACT_ATOMS: atom_id res chain seq x y z
N GLY A 1 27.81 -18.04 31.71
CA GLY A 1 26.48 -17.42 31.80
C GLY A 1 26.46 -15.88 31.77
N LYS A 2 27.58 -15.20 32.11
CA LYS A 2 27.57 -13.71 32.28
C LYS A 2 27.73 -12.88 30.99
N VAL A 3 28.05 -13.49 29.84
CA VAL A 3 28.28 -12.76 28.58
C VAL A 3 27.10 -12.91 27.62
N VAL A 4 26.30 -13.99 27.76
CA VAL A 4 25.18 -14.30 26.87
C VAL A 4 23.97 -13.39 27.15
N PHE A 5 23.71 -13.08 28.41
CA PHE A 5 22.57 -12.28 28.82
C PHE A 5 22.61 -10.82 28.28
N PRO A 6 23.76 -10.08 28.42
CA PRO A 6 23.84 -8.74 27.86
C PRO A 6 23.81 -8.70 26.31
N ALA A 7 24.30 -9.74 25.64
CA ALA A 7 24.20 -9.84 24.17
C ALA A 7 22.75 -10.10 23.72
N MET A 8 22.00 -10.94 24.44
CA MET A 8 20.59 -11.20 24.14
C MET A 8 19.71 -9.98 24.41
N THR A 9 19.97 -9.21 25.47
CA THR A 9 19.25 -7.97 25.76
C THR A 9 19.48 -6.90 24.68
N LYS A 10 20.73 -6.71 24.24
CA LYS A 10 21.05 -5.78 23.13
C LYS A 10 20.31 -6.15 21.84
N VAL A 11 20.31 -7.42 21.47
CA VAL A 11 19.58 -7.89 20.27
C VAL A 11 18.07 -7.70 20.40
N ALA A 12 17.51 -7.91 21.60
CA ALA A 12 16.10 -7.69 21.85
C ALA A 12 15.74 -6.20 21.80
N GLU A 13 16.57 -5.32 22.38
CA GLU A 13 16.41 -3.87 22.33
C GLU A 13 16.49 -3.34 20.89
N GLU A 14 17.44 -3.85 20.11
CA GLU A 14 17.63 -3.47 18.72
C GLU A 14 16.40 -3.87 17.86
N LYS A 15 15.86 -5.07 18.04
CA LYS A 15 14.63 -5.51 17.37
C LYS A 15 13.43 -4.65 17.76
N GLN A 16 13.28 -4.31 19.03
CA GLN A 16 12.22 -3.45 19.52
C GLN A 16 12.32 -2.04 18.93
N ARG A 17 13.52 -1.51 18.81
CA ARG A 17 13.78 -0.21 18.17
C ARG A 17 13.41 -0.23 16.69
N ILE A 18 13.84 -1.26 15.95
CA ILE A 18 13.47 -1.45 14.54
C ILE A 18 11.94 -1.52 14.39
N LYS A 19 11.26 -2.28 15.25
CA LYS A 19 9.78 -2.36 15.27
C LYS A 19 9.14 -0.99 15.45
N GLN A 20 9.59 -0.20 16.43
CA GLN A 20 9.04 1.14 16.70
C GLN A 20 9.24 2.10 15.53
N ILE A 21 10.45 2.14 14.95
CA ILE A 21 10.74 2.96 13.77
C ILE A 21 9.86 2.54 12.59
N GLY A 22 9.77 1.24 12.32
CA GLY A 22 8.93 0.71 11.25
C GLY A 22 7.44 1.08 11.43
N ARG A 23 6.90 0.92 12.64
CA ARG A 23 5.52 1.33 12.96
C ARG A 23 5.27 2.80 12.73
N ARG A 24 6.20 3.66 13.21
CA ARG A 24 6.09 5.10 13.03
C ARG A 24 6.14 5.49 11.55
N SER A 25 7.09 4.94 10.80
CA SER A 25 7.22 5.16 9.36
C SER A 25 5.96 4.73 8.62
N MET A 26 5.46 3.52 8.86
CA MET A 26 4.24 3.00 8.25
C MET A 26 3.04 3.90 8.51
N LYS A 27 2.79 4.29 9.77
CA LYS A 27 1.70 5.19 10.13
C LYS A 27 1.81 6.52 9.40
N THR A 28 2.95 7.20 9.52
CA THR A 28 3.15 8.53 8.92
C THR A 28 2.95 8.51 7.41
N THR A 29 3.53 7.51 6.73
CA THR A 29 3.41 7.40 5.27
C THR A 29 1.98 7.04 4.85
N SER A 30 1.28 6.18 5.60
CA SER A 30 -0.11 5.83 5.33
C SER A 30 -1.06 7.01 5.54
N TYR A 31 -0.83 7.87 6.55
CA TYR A 31 -1.61 9.09 6.75
C TYR A 31 -1.51 10.09 5.60
N ILE A 32 -0.43 10.04 4.82
CA ILE A 32 -0.24 10.90 3.65
C ILE A 32 -0.77 10.22 2.39
N ILE A 33 -0.35 8.98 2.14
CA ILE A 33 -0.63 8.29 0.88
C ILE A 33 -2.10 7.89 0.73
N PHE A 34 -2.77 7.43 1.81
CA PHE A 34 -4.15 6.98 1.71
C PHE A 34 -5.12 8.10 1.33
N PRO A 35 -5.10 9.28 1.99
CA PRO A 35 -5.97 10.39 1.58
C PRO A 35 -5.69 10.82 0.14
N VAL A 36 -4.42 10.92 -0.26
CA VAL A 36 -4.03 11.32 -1.62
C VAL A 36 -4.55 10.34 -2.66
N MET A 37 -4.37 9.02 -2.44
CA MET A 37 -4.80 8.01 -3.41
C MET A 37 -6.32 7.85 -3.45
N ILE A 38 -7.02 7.89 -2.31
CA ILE A 38 -8.48 7.81 -2.27
C ILE A 38 -9.10 9.10 -2.82
N GLY A 39 -8.52 10.27 -2.52
CA GLY A 39 -8.93 11.53 -3.11
C GLY A 39 -8.77 11.52 -4.63
N LEU A 40 -7.60 11.11 -5.14
CA LEU A 40 -7.34 10.98 -6.56
C LEU A 40 -8.31 9.99 -7.23
N MET A 41 -8.64 8.89 -6.57
CA MET A 41 -9.63 7.93 -7.07
C MET A 41 -11.02 8.55 -7.17
N ALA A 42 -11.45 9.32 -6.17
CA ALA A 42 -12.75 9.97 -6.15
C ALA A 42 -12.91 11.05 -7.22
N VAL A 43 -11.83 11.82 -7.48
CA VAL A 43 -11.81 12.90 -8.49
C VAL A 43 -11.26 12.47 -9.85
N SER A 44 -10.97 11.20 -10.06
CA SER A 44 -10.31 10.68 -11.27
C SER A 44 -11.02 11.07 -12.56
N GLU A 45 -12.35 10.98 -12.62
CA GLU A 45 -13.13 11.34 -13.81
C GLU A 45 -13.13 12.85 -14.11
N PRO A 46 -13.50 13.75 -13.17
CA PRO A 46 -13.42 15.19 -13.42
C PRO A 46 -11.99 15.65 -13.72
N LEU A 47 -10.99 15.05 -13.09
CA LEU A 47 -9.59 15.36 -13.35
C LEU A 47 -9.19 15.00 -14.78
N VAL A 48 -9.56 13.82 -15.27
CA VAL A 48 -9.29 13.40 -16.65
C VAL A 48 -10.03 14.28 -17.65
N ARG A 49 -11.30 14.64 -17.39
CA ARG A 49 -12.05 15.58 -18.26
C ARG A 49 -11.38 16.95 -18.34
N LEU A 50 -10.91 17.47 -17.21
CA LEU A 50 -10.30 18.80 -17.13
C LEU A 50 -8.92 18.85 -17.81
N LEU A 51 -8.08 17.82 -17.58
CA LEU A 51 -6.68 17.83 -18.04
C LEU A 51 -6.49 17.20 -19.41
N LEU A 52 -7.28 16.17 -19.76
CA LEU A 52 -7.02 15.32 -20.93
C LEU A 52 -8.16 15.30 -21.95
N THR A 53 -9.30 15.91 -21.67
CA THR A 53 -10.52 15.88 -22.49
C THR A 53 -11.32 14.56 -22.41
N GLU A 54 -12.56 14.58 -22.92
CA GLU A 54 -13.49 13.44 -22.84
C GLU A 54 -12.99 12.17 -23.55
N LYS A 55 -12.16 12.31 -24.56
CA LYS A 55 -11.59 11.16 -25.29
C LYS A 55 -10.78 10.21 -24.40
N TRP A 56 -10.24 10.72 -23.28
CA TRP A 56 -9.38 9.98 -22.37
C TRP A 56 -10.12 9.37 -21.16
N LEU A 57 -11.45 9.46 -21.11
CA LEU A 57 -12.23 8.86 -20.03
C LEU A 57 -12.04 7.34 -19.89
N VAL A 58 -11.64 6.67 -20.97
CA VAL A 58 -11.25 5.26 -20.97
C VAL A 58 -10.08 4.97 -20.01
N CYS A 59 -9.25 5.98 -19.69
CA CYS A 59 -8.12 5.83 -18.76
C CYS A 59 -8.52 5.88 -17.28
N VAL A 60 -9.74 6.32 -16.94
CA VAL A 60 -10.20 6.45 -15.55
C VAL A 60 -10.10 5.15 -14.77
N PRO A 61 -10.58 3.98 -15.26
CA PRO A 61 -10.44 2.72 -14.54
C PRO A 61 -8.98 2.31 -14.29
N PHE A 62 -8.07 2.62 -15.21
CA PHE A 62 -6.63 2.35 -15.05
C PHE A 62 -6.03 3.23 -13.95
N LEU A 63 -6.42 4.50 -13.89
CA LEU A 63 -6.00 5.42 -12.84
C LEU A 63 -6.49 4.93 -11.47
N GLN A 64 -7.74 4.48 -11.37
CA GLN A 64 -8.30 3.93 -10.14
C GLN A 64 -7.58 2.64 -9.69
N CYS A 65 -7.29 1.72 -10.60
CA CYS A 65 -6.48 0.53 -10.30
C CYS A 65 -5.08 0.90 -9.81
N SER A 66 -4.46 1.92 -10.42
CA SER A 66 -3.16 2.44 -10.00
C SER A 66 -3.20 3.04 -8.59
N CYS A 67 -4.26 3.76 -8.23
CA CYS A 67 -4.44 4.27 -6.87
C CYS A 67 -4.46 3.13 -5.83
N ILE A 68 -5.18 2.03 -6.10
CA ILE A 68 -5.20 0.84 -5.22
C ILE A 68 -3.78 0.25 -5.10
N TYR A 69 -3.06 0.10 -6.21
CA TYR A 69 -1.69 -0.38 -6.22
C TYR A 69 -0.77 0.46 -5.33
N TYR A 70 -0.82 1.79 -5.50
CA TYR A 70 0.04 2.71 -4.73
C TYR A 70 -0.36 2.86 -3.27
N MET A 71 -1.62 2.61 -2.89
CA MET A 71 -2.03 2.53 -1.48
C MET A 71 -1.32 1.39 -0.73
N CYS A 72 -0.99 0.28 -1.40
CA CYS A 72 -0.27 -0.83 -0.79
C CYS A 72 1.24 -0.56 -0.60
N GLN A 73 1.81 0.43 -1.29
CA GLN A 73 3.26 0.71 -1.31
C GLN A 73 3.87 1.06 0.06
N PRO A 74 3.27 1.92 0.90
CA PRO A 74 3.84 2.24 2.22
C PRO A 74 4.04 1.00 3.07
N ILE A 75 3.08 0.08 3.01
CA ILE A 75 3.10 -1.16 3.78
C ILE A 75 4.20 -2.08 3.26
N GLN A 76 4.27 -2.25 1.94
CA GLN A 76 5.28 -3.10 1.30
C GLN A 76 6.70 -2.59 1.55
N THR A 77 6.94 -1.29 1.34
CA THR A 77 8.28 -0.69 1.48
C THR A 77 8.76 -0.71 2.92
N THR A 78 7.89 -0.40 3.88
CA THR A 78 8.24 -0.45 5.30
C THR A 78 8.61 -1.86 5.74
N ASN A 79 7.78 -2.86 5.39
CA ASN A 79 8.05 -4.25 5.73
C ASN A 79 9.36 -4.76 5.09
N TRP A 80 9.62 -4.35 3.85
CA TRP A 80 10.86 -4.66 3.15
C TRP A 80 12.10 -4.06 3.83
N GLN A 81 12.02 -2.79 4.26
CA GLN A 81 13.10 -2.12 4.99
C GLN A 81 13.36 -2.76 6.34
N ILE A 82 12.33 -3.22 7.05
CA ILE A 82 12.47 -3.96 8.31
C ILE A 82 13.27 -5.25 8.09
N ILE A 83 12.94 -6.05 7.07
CA ILE A 83 13.67 -7.30 6.78
C ILE A 83 15.14 -7.01 6.48
N LYS A 84 15.44 -5.95 5.73
CA LYS A 84 16.82 -5.52 5.45
C LYS A 84 17.55 -5.04 6.72
N ALA A 85 16.89 -4.27 7.58
CA ALA A 85 17.46 -3.76 8.82
C ALA A 85 17.82 -4.88 9.80
N VAL A 86 17.08 -5.99 9.77
CA VAL A 86 17.40 -7.20 10.56
C VAL A 86 18.54 -8.03 9.95
N GLY A 87 19.08 -7.62 8.79
CA GLY A 87 20.18 -8.32 8.10
C GLY A 87 19.79 -9.60 7.37
N ARG A 88 18.48 -9.85 7.16
CA ARG A 88 17.97 -11.06 6.49
C ARG A 88 17.72 -10.86 4.99
N SER A 89 18.79 -10.48 4.27
CA SER A 89 18.73 -10.30 2.81
C SER A 89 18.38 -11.57 2.04
N ASP A 90 18.68 -12.74 2.62
CA ASP A 90 18.26 -14.06 2.11
C ASP A 90 16.74 -14.18 1.97
N LEU A 91 16.00 -13.68 2.96
CA LEU A 91 14.53 -13.63 2.92
C LEU A 91 14.04 -12.64 1.86
N CYS A 92 14.69 -11.49 1.73
CA CYS A 92 14.35 -10.53 0.68
C CYS A 92 14.39 -11.18 -0.70
N LEU A 93 15.46 -11.91 -1.02
CA LEU A 93 15.60 -12.59 -2.30
C LEU A 93 14.51 -13.64 -2.52
N LYS A 94 14.23 -14.48 -1.51
CA LYS A 94 13.18 -15.51 -1.61
C LYS A 94 11.79 -14.91 -1.83
N LEU A 95 11.46 -13.85 -1.10
CA LEU A 95 10.18 -13.15 -1.26
C LEU A 95 10.07 -12.49 -2.64
N GLU A 96 11.17 -11.93 -3.16
CA GLU A 96 11.19 -11.31 -4.48
C GLU A 96 10.96 -12.34 -5.58
N ILE A 97 11.63 -13.49 -5.51
CA ILE A 97 11.42 -14.60 -6.46
C ILE A 97 9.96 -15.06 -6.42
N LEU A 98 9.41 -15.28 -5.22
CA LEU A 98 8.01 -15.69 -5.06
C LEU A 98 7.04 -14.67 -5.67
N LYS A 99 7.24 -13.38 -5.39
CA LYS A 99 6.42 -12.30 -5.97
C LYS A 99 6.55 -12.23 -7.49
N LYS A 100 7.74 -12.44 -8.04
CA LYS A 100 7.95 -12.47 -9.51
C LYS A 100 7.19 -13.62 -10.16
N ILE A 101 7.23 -14.80 -9.56
CA ILE A 101 6.49 -15.98 -10.08
C ILE A 101 4.98 -15.67 -10.07
N ILE A 102 4.44 -15.18 -8.96
CA ILE A 102 3.01 -14.84 -8.84
C ILE A 102 2.64 -13.72 -9.82
N GLY A 103 3.46 -12.67 -9.92
CA GLY A 103 3.22 -11.55 -10.82
C GLY A 103 3.17 -11.96 -12.29
N VAL A 104 4.14 -12.76 -12.74
CA VAL A 104 4.15 -13.31 -14.11
C VAL A 104 2.92 -14.19 -14.35
N SER A 105 2.56 -15.05 -13.40
CA SER A 105 1.36 -15.89 -13.52
C SER A 105 0.09 -15.06 -13.67
N ILE A 106 -0.06 -13.99 -12.89
CA ILE A 106 -1.22 -13.09 -12.99
C ILE A 106 -1.27 -12.40 -14.36
N ILE A 107 -0.14 -11.91 -14.87
CA ILE A 107 -0.07 -11.29 -16.19
C ILE A 107 -0.48 -12.28 -17.29
N LEU A 108 0.07 -13.51 -17.26
CA LEU A 108 -0.25 -14.55 -18.24
C LEU A 108 -1.74 -14.93 -18.21
N LEU A 109 -2.35 -14.98 -17.02
CA LEU A 109 -3.77 -15.28 -16.88
C LEU A 109 -4.67 -14.12 -17.35
N THR A 110 -4.24 -12.88 -17.12
CA THR A 110 -5.07 -11.70 -17.40
C THR A 110 -4.90 -11.15 -18.82
N MET A 111 -3.79 -11.46 -19.51
CA MET A 111 -3.53 -10.92 -20.85
C MET A 111 -4.59 -11.29 -21.89
N ASN A 112 -5.25 -12.44 -21.74
CA ASN A 112 -6.30 -12.90 -22.66
C ASN A 112 -7.64 -12.15 -22.48
N PHE A 113 -7.82 -11.40 -21.36
CA PHE A 113 -9.05 -10.68 -21.02
C PHE A 113 -8.96 -9.17 -21.29
N GLY A 114 -7.87 -8.71 -21.93
CA GLY A 114 -7.69 -7.32 -22.29
C GLY A 114 -6.91 -6.50 -21.26
N VAL A 115 -6.61 -5.25 -21.66
CA VAL A 115 -5.71 -4.37 -20.90
C VAL A 115 -6.26 -4.00 -19.51
N LEU A 116 -7.58 -3.84 -19.39
CA LEU A 116 -8.21 -3.55 -18.09
C LEU A 116 -8.05 -4.72 -17.10
N ALA A 117 -8.17 -5.96 -17.59
CA ALA A 117 -7.94 -7.14 -16.76
C ALA A 117 -6.51 -7.19 -16.20
N ILE A 118 -5.51 -6.77 -16.99
CA ILE A 118 -4.12 -6.65 -16.54
C ILE A 118 -4.01 -5.59 -15.43
N ALA A 119 -4.68 -4.46 -15.56
CA ALA A 119 -4.65 -3.40 -14.53
C ALA A 119 -5.28 -3.87 -13.22
N ILE A 120 -6.43 -4.56 -13.28
CA ILE A 120 -7.08 -5.17 -12.12
C ILE A 120 -6.19 -6.25 -11.50
N GLY A 121 -5.59 -7.10 -12.34
CA GLY A 121 -4.64 -8.12 -11.91
C GLY A 121 -3.44 -7.55 -11.15
N ASN A 122 -2.87 -6.44 -11.63
CA ASN A 122 -1.79 -5.73 -10.95
C ASN A 122 -2.23 -5.13 -9.60
N ALA A 123 -3.43 -4.57 -9.51
CA ALA A 123 -3.98 -4.07 -8.25
C ALA A 123 -4.19 -5.22 -7.24
N ALA A 124 -4.74 -6.34 -7.69
CA ALA A 124 -4.89 -7.55 -6.86
C ALA A 124 -3.52 -8.10 -6.42
N PHE A 125 -2.55 -8.14 -7.33
CA PHE A 125 -1.18 -8.54 -7.01
C PHE A 125 -0.52 -7.65 -5.96
N ALA A 126 -0.78 -6.33 -5.97
CA ALA A 126 -0.26 -5.42 -4.95
C ALA A 126 -0.76 -5.80 -3.55
N VAL A 127 -2.05 -6.16 -3.42
CA VAL A 127 -2.63 -6.63 -2.16
C VAL A 127 -2.00 -7.96 -1.72
N VAL A 128 -1.86 -8.92 -2.62
CA VAL A 128 -1.20 -10.21 -2.32
C VAL A 128 0.25 -9.99 -1.89
N SER A 129 1.01 -9.17 -2.61
CA SER A 129 2.40 -8.82 -2.30
C SER A 129 2.54 -8.13 -0.93
N MET A 130 1.56 -7.32 -0.56
CA MET A 130 1.50 -6.70 0.77
C MET A 130 1.47 -7.77 1.85
N PHE A 131 0.59 -8.76 1.76
CA PHE A 131 0.52 -9.85 2.72
C PHE A 131 1.79 -10.72 2.74
N ILE A 132 2.36 -11.01 1.59
CA ILE A 132 3.63 -11.75 1.48
C ILE A 132 4.76 -11.04 2.25
N ASN A 133 4.83 -9.71 2.18
CA ASN A 133 5.85 -8.93 2.88
C ASN A 133 5.57 -8.77 4.40
N ILE A 134 4.31 -8.84 4.84
CA ILE A 134 3.92 -8.73 6.24
C ILE A 134 4.32 -9.98 7.04
N VAL A 135 4.10 -11.17 6.49
CA VAL A 135 4.22 -12.45 7.20
C VAL A 135 5.59 -12.68 7.88
N PRO A 136 6.74 -12.43 7.22
CA PRO A 136 8.04 -12.67 7.84
C PRO A 136 8.32 -11.78 9.07
N ASN A 137 7.79 -10.57 9.10
CA ASN A 137 8.07 -9.60 10.16
C ASN A 137 7.48 -10.01 11.52
N ARG A 138 6.45 -10.86 11.53
CA ARG A 138 5.95 -11.49 12.76
C ARG A 138 7.04 -12.33 13.44
N ARG A 139 7.80 -13.10 12.66
CA ARG A 139 8.87 -13.98 13.19
C ARG A 139 10.16 -13.22 13.49
N LEU A 140 10.46 -12.17 12.72
CA LEU A 140 11.72 -11.43 12.82
C LEU A 140 11.75 -10.48 14.02
N ILE A 141 10.68 -9.67 14.20
CA ILE A 141 10.62 -8.59 15.20
C ILE A 141 9.33 -8.61 16.04
N GLY A 142 8.51 -9.66 15.93
CA GLY A 142 7.24 -9.74 16.64
C GLY A 142 6.20 -8.70 16.19
N TYR A 143 6.29 -8.18 14.96
CA TYR A 143 5.31 -7.25 14.41
C TYR A 143 4.23 -8.02 13.65
N SER A 144 3.15 -8.33 14.35
CA SER A 144 2.08 -9.18 13.84
C SER A 144 1.23 -8.50 12.75
N VAL A 145 0.57 -9.32 11.93
CA VAL A 145 -0.40 -8.83 10.92
C VAL A 145 -1.49 -7.98 11.56
N ALA A 146 -2.02 -8.43 12.71
CA ALA A 146 -3.08 -7.71 13.43
C ALA A 146 -2.62 -6.33 13.93
N GLU A 147 -1.37 -6.22 14.42
CA GLU A 147 -0.80 -4.92 14.81
C GLU A 147 -0.63 -4.00 13.60
N GLN A 148 -0.20 -4.53 12.46
CA GLN A 148 -0.05 -3.75 11.22
C GLN A 148 -1.40 -3.25 10.71
N ILE A 149 -2.42 -4.11 10.69
CA ILE A 149 -3.78 -3.72 10.32
C ILE A 149 -4.31 -2.64 11.28
N LYS A 150 -4.12 -2.79 12.58
CA LYS A 150 -4.53 -1.80 13.58
C LYS A 150 -3.82 -0.45 13.40
N ASP A 151 -2.57 -0.46 12.96
CA ASP A 151 -1.80 0.76 12.69
C ASP A 151 -2.23 1.47 11.40
N ILE A 152 -2.75 0.72 10.42
CA ILE A 152 -3.20 1.21 9.10
C ILE A 152 -4.68 1.61 9.11
N LEU A 153 -5.50 1.00 9.98
CA LEU A 153 -6.95 1.19 10.01
C LEU A 153 -7.37 2.66 10.21
N PRO A 154 -6.78 3.43 11.15
CA PRO A 154 -7.18 4.83 11.35
C PRO A 154 -7.00 5.70 10.10
N PRO A 155 -5.82 5.75 9.44
CA PRO A 155 -5.66 6.53 8.21
C PRO A 155 -6.55 6.03 7.07
N LEU A 156 -6.83 4.72 7.00
CA LEU A 156 -7.70 4.15 5.98
C LEU A 156 -9.15 4.62 6.17
N VAL A 157 -9.68 4.53 7.40
CA VAL A 157 -11.06 4.96 7.72
C VAL A 157 -11.23 6.46 7.45
N LEU A 158 -10.31 7.30 7.90
CA LEU A 158 -10.35 8.74 7.65
C LEU A 158 -10.34 9.05 6.14
N SER A 159 -9.51 8.35 5.38
CA SER A 159 -9.40 8.55 3.94
C SER A 159 -10.66 8.09 3.20
N ILE A 160 -11.29 6.98 3.63
CA ILE A 160 -12.56 6.51 3.06
C ILE A 160 -13.66 7.52 3.35
N LEU A 161 -13.76 8.03 4.58
CA LEU A 161 -14.76 9.06 4.94
C LEU A 161 -14.58 10.31 4.07
N MET A 162 -13.34 10.78 3.90
CA MET A 162 -13.03 11.88 2.98
C MET A 162 -13.47 11.56 1.54
N GLY A 163 -13.13 10.38 1.03
CA GLY A 163 -13.51 9.96 -0.31
C GLY A 163 -15.03 9.92 -0.53
N ILE A 164 -15.77 9.40 0.45
CA ILE A 164 -17.25 9.37 0.41
C ILE A 164 -17.80 10.79 0.39
N THR A 165 -17.26 11.70 1.21
CA THR A 165 -17.68 13.11 1.24
C THR A 165 -17.47 13.78 -0.12
N VAL A 166 -16.30 13.57 -0.75
CA VAL A 166 -16.00 14.11 -2.08
C VAL A 166 -16.95 13.53 -3.14
N MET A 167 -17.23 12.23 -3.10
CA MET A 167 -18.19 11.60 -4.03
C MET A 167 -19.62 12.13 -3.84
N TYR A 168 -20.04 12.36 -2.61
CA TYR A 168 -21.36 12.92 -2.30
C TYR A 168 -21.50 14.37 -2.78
N MET A 169 -20.47 15.20 -2.55
CA MET A 169 -20.45 16.59 -3.06
C MET A 169 -20.49 16.65 -4.58
N ARG A 170 -19.89 15.68 -5.27
CA ARG A 170 -19.95 15.55 -6.72
C ARG A 170 -21.38 15.28 -7.23
N GLN A 171 -22.20 14.54 -6.47
CA GLN A 171 -23.61 14.25 -6.85
C GLN A 171 -24.53 15.47 -6.72
N ILE A 172 -24.14 16.46 -5.88
CA ILE A 172 -24.94 17.67 -5.62
C ILE A 172 -24.62 18.81 -6.60
N ASP A 173 -23.99 18.52 -7.76
CA ASP A 173 -23.56 19.53 -8.75
C ASP A 173 -22.70 20.67 -8.18
N ALA A 174 -21.91 20.37 -7.15
CA ALA A 174 -20.92 21.33 -6.65
C ALA A 174 -19.92 21.67 -7.79
N PRO A 175 -19.58 22.95 -7.99
CA PRO A 175 -18.67 23.33 -9.06
C PRO A 175 -17.37 22.54 -8.94
N THR A 176 -16.90 22.00 -10.08
CA THR A 176 -15.76 21.07 -10.17
C THR A 176 -14.50 21.56 -9.45
N ILE A 177 -14.35 22.89 -9.35
CA ILE A 177 -13.25 23.55 -8.63
C ILE A 177 -13.29 23.28 -7.12
N ILE A 178 -14.47 23.23 -6.50
CA ILE A 178 -14.62 22.96 -5.06
C ILE A 178 -14.30 21.49 -4.76
N VAL A 179 -14.70 20.59 -5.65
CA VAL A 179 -14.43 19.15 -5.54
C VAL A 179 -12.93 18.84 -5.69
N LEU A 180 -12.18 19.65 -6.44
CA LEU A 180 -10.74 19.50 -6.65
C LEU A 180 -9.89 20.18 -5.55
N ALA A 181 -10.47 21.11 -4.78
CA ALA A 181 -9.78 21.86 -3.72
C ALA A 181 -9.82 21.16 -2.34
N LEU A 182 -10.65 20.13 -2.17
CA LEU A 182 -10.78 19.30 -0.96
C LEU A 182 -9.89 18.08 -1.02
#